data_fec0e39bd4a010b83eb87ff97a19a680
#
_entry.id   fec0e39bd4a010b83eb87ff97a19a680
#
_cell.length_a   1.000
_cell.length_b   1.000
_cell.length_c   1.000
_cell.angle_alpha   90.00
_cell.angle_beta   90.00
_cell.angle_gamma   90.00
#
_symmetry.space_group_name_H-M   'P 1'
#
loop_
_entity.id
_entity.type
_entity.pdbx_description
1 polymer ?
#
loop_
_entity_poly.entity_id
_entity_poly.type
_entity_poly.pdbx_seq_one_letter_code
_entity_poly.pdbx_strand_id
1 'polypeptide(L)'
;SSFLIFSRIKERKAENIQAYKGISFRHLDDNLKLFIFLSSVFALGAFSYSFLLIYARECGFKVGFVPVLYLLFTLIAAAFSLPFGQLSDKIGRKPVLFLAYSFWALAALGFILFRGYTGVIIGFVLYGLHKAALDPVQKTLVSELVPSEYKASILGGFQMAIGLCALPASLIAGLLWDKVGLAAPFYLSFVLTILSMCILLFIKEVK
;
A
#
# COMPACT_ATOMS: atom_id res chain seq x y z
N SER A 1 -10.14 14.18 22.45
CA SER A 1 -10.75 13.98 21.10
C SER A 1 -12.10 13.27 21.17
N SER A 2 -12.31 12.28 22.04
CA SER A 2 -13.54 11.50 22.14
C SER A 2 -14.77 12.34 22.59
N PHE A 3 -14.56 13.36 23.39
CA PHE A 3 -15.64 14.23 23.90
C PHE A 3 -16.29 15.11 22.80
N LEU A 4 -15.52 15.50 21.78
CA LEU A 4 -16.03 16.28 20.63
C LEU A 4 -16.87 15.43 19.67
N ILE A 5 -16.61 14.14 19.59
CA ILE A 5 -17.35 13.19 18.76
C ILE A 5 -18.77 12.99 19.34
N PHE A 6 -18.89 12.82 20.67
CA PHE A 6 -20.17 12.64 21.34
C PHE A 6 -21.09 13.88 21.28
N SER A 7 -20.50 15.07 21.18
CA SER A 7 -21.26 16.34 21.26
C SER A 7 -21.79 16.84 19.92
N ARG A 8 -21.26 16.38 18.77
CA ARG A 8 -21.61 16.97 17.44
C ARG A 8 -22.03 15.99 16.35
N ILE A 9 -21.87 14.68 16.56
CA ILE A 9 -22.28 13.71 15.55
C ILE A 9 -23.67 13.18 15.92
N LYS A 10 -24.71 13.67 15.24
CA LYS A 10 -26.00 12.99 15.22
C LYS A 10 -25.85 11.74 14.37
N GLU A 11 -25.86 10.56 15.01
CA GLU A 11 -26.01 9.31 14.28
C GLU A 11 -27.28 9.37 13.43
N ARG A 12 -27.14 9.32 12.12
CA ARG A 12 -28.27 8.95 11.26
C ARG A 12 -28.57 7.49 11.58
N LYS A 13 -29.71 7.23 12.24
CA LYS A 13 -30.25 5.87 12.32
C LYS A 13 -30.31 5.33 10.90
N ALA A 14 -29.49 4.35 10.61
CA ALA A 14 -29.59 3.59 9.37
C ALA A 14 -30.94 2.86 9.43
N GLU A 15 -31.90 3.32 8.63
CA GLU A 15 -33.10 2.55 8.37
C GLU A 15 -32.68 1.27 7.68
N ASN A 16 -33.01 0.14 8.30
CA ASN A 16 -32.81 -1.23 7.83
C ASN A 16 -31.36 -1.63 7.54
N ILE A 17 -30.70 -2.12 8.57
CA ILE A 17 -29.60 -3.08 8.38
C ILE A 17 -30.24 -4.33 7.80
N GLN A 18 -30.33 -4.42 6.47
CA GLN A 18 -30.58 -5.70 5.83
C GLN A 18 -29.45 -6.63 6.24
N ALA A 19 -29.83 -7.71 6.92
CA ALA A 19 -28.92 -8.74 7.36
C ALA A 19 -27.94 -9.08 6.25
N TYR A 20 -26.66 -9.09 6.57
CA TYR A 20 -25.50 -9.39 5.76
C TYR A 20 -25.81 -10.51 4.74
N LYS A 21 -26.16 -10.18 3.53
CA LYS A 21 -26.09 -11.11 2.42
C LYS A 21 -24.63 -11.20 2.04
N GLY A 22 -23.97 -12.27 2.49
CA GLY A 22 -22.59 -12.55 2.16
C GLY A 22 -22.41 -12.45 0.64
N ILE A 23 -21.55 -11.51 0.20
CA ILE A 23 -21.22 -11.41 -1.23
C ILE A 23 -20.30 -12.58 -1.52
N SER A 24 -20.79 -13.50 -2.35
CA SER A 24 -19.94 -14.54 -2.92
C SER A 24 -18.95 -13.86 -3.87
N PHE A 25 -17.66 -14.20 -3.77
CA PHE A 25 -16.60 -13.76 -4.69
C PHE A 25 -16.96 -13.97 -6.18
N ARG A 26 -17.88 -14.92 -6.48
CA ARG A 26 -18.37 -15.20 -7.84
C ARG A 26 -19.14 -14.03 -8.46
N HIS A 27 -19.77 -13.17 -7.66
CA HIS A 27 -20.62 -12.07 -8.15
C HIS A 27 -19.89 -10.72 -8.22
N LEU A 28 -18.57 -10.70 -7.90
CA LEU A 28 -17.77 -9.50 -8.04
C LEU A 28 -17.49 -9.22 -9.53
N ASP A 29 -17.45 -7.95 -9.90
CA ASP A 29 -16.99 -7.51 -11.21
C ASP A 29 -15.57 -8.02 -11.48
N ASP A 30 -15.29 -8.45 -12.71
CA ASP A 30 -14.00 -9.02 -13.08
C ASP A 30 -12.86 -7.99 -12.96
N ASN A 31 -13.17 -6.72 -13.12
CA ASN A 31 -12.24 -5.63 -12.93
C ASN A 31 -11.83 -5.51 -11.45
N LEU A 32 -12.78 -5.66 -10.52
CA LEU A 32 -12.50 -5.68 -9.07
C LEU A 32 -11.69 -6.93 -8.68
N LYS A 33 -12.03 -8.11 -9.23
CA LYS A 33 -11.24 -9.34 -8.99
C LYS A 33 -9.79 -9.17 -9.44
N LEU A 34 -9.60 -8.59 -10.63
CA LEU A 34 -8.27 -8.31 -11.17
C LEU A 34 -7.51 -7.32 -10.28
N PHE A 35 -8.21 -6.31 -9.74
CA PHE A 35 -7.59 -5.34 -8.83
C PHE A 35 -7.21 -5.96 -7.48
N ILE A 36 -8.05 -6.84 -6.91
CA ILE A 36 -7.73 -7.60 -5.70
C ILE A 36 -6.53 -8.50 -5.95
N PHE A 37 -6.49 -9.19 -7.09
CA PHE A 37 -5.38 -10.07 -7.46
C PHE A 37 -4.06 -9.29 -7.59
N LEU A 38 -4.04 -8.21 -8.36
CA LEU A 38 -2.85 -7.38 -8.51
C LEU A 38 -2.37 -6.81 -7.18
N SER A 39 -3.31 -6.36 -6.33
CA SER A 39 -2.97 -5.82 -5.02
C SER A 39 -2.41 -6.88 -4.08
N SER A 40 -2.87 -8.12 -4.20
CA SER A 40 -2.33 -9.28 -3.47
C SER A 40 -0.93 -9.64 -3.96
N VAL A 41 -0.70 -9.65 -5.28
CA VAL A 41 0.65 -9.85 -5.86
C VAL A 41 1.61 -8.78 -5.38
N PHE A 42 1.18 -7.51 -5.41
CA PHE A 42 1.98 -6.41 -4.88
C PHE A 42 2.26 -6.59 -3.38
N ALA A 43 1.25 -6.96 -2.59
CA ALA A 43 1.39 -7.16 -1.14
C ALA A 43 2.39 -8.26 -0.79
N LEU A 44 2.53 -9.31 -1.61
CA LEU A 44 3.58 -10.32 -1.46
C LEU A 44 4.98 -9.77 -1.66
N GLY A 45 5.14 -8.70 -2.45
CA GLY A 45 6.41 -7.99 -2.62
C GLY A 45 6.61 -6.85 -1.63
N ALA A 46 5.53 -6.32 -1.05
CA ALA A 46 5.55 -5.19 -0.12
C ALA A 46 5.65 -5.69 1.33
N PHE A 47 6.78 -6.25 1.69
CA PHE A 47 7.06 -6.70 3.07
C PHE A 47 7.02 -5.52 4.07
N SER A 48 7.02 -5.85 5.37
CA SER A 48 6.92 -4.86 6.45
C SER A 48 8.00 -3.78 6.37
N TYR A 49 7.64 -2.53 6.64
CA TYR A 49 8.59 -1.41 6.78
C TYR A 49 9.69 -1.68 7.82
N SER A 50 9.47 -2.60 8.75
CA SER A 50 10.48 -3.03 9.72
C SER A 50 11.75 -3.54 9.02
N PHE A 51 11.62 -4.20 7.87
CA PHE A 51 12.78 -4.62 7.07
C PHE A 51 13.60 -3.42 6.55
N LEU A 52 12.94 -2.32 6.18
CA LEU A 52 13.62 -1.09 5.76
C LEU A 52 14.42 -0.48 6.91
N LEU A 53 13.86 -0.51 8.13
CA LEU A 53 14.53 -0.01 9.32
C LEU A 53 15.72 -0.88 9.72
N ILE A 54 15.58 -2.22 9.61
CA ILE A 54 16.68 -3.16 9.84
C ILE A 54 17.77 -2.95 8.77
N TYR A 55 17.38 -2.81 7.49
CA TYR A 55 18.31 -2.51 6.41
C TYR A 55 19.12 -1.22 6.65
N ALA A 56 18.46 -0.16 7.13
CA ALA A 56 19.12 1.08 7.49
C ALA A 56 20.20 0.86 8.57
N ARG A 57 19.91 0.03 9.57
CA ARG A 57 20.86 -0.35 10.60
C ARG A 57 22.07 -1.09 10.02
N GLU A 58 21.85 -2.06 9.13
CA GLU A 58 22.92 -2.79 8.44
C GLU A 58 23.77 -1.88 7.53
N CYS A 59 23.20 -0.77 7.05
CA CYS A 59 23.91 0.28 6.30
C CYS A 59 24.67 1.27 7.23
N GLY A 60 24.72 1.03 8.55
CA GLY A 60 25.51 1.80 9.50
C GLY A 60 24.76 2.88 10.28
N PHE A 61 23.43 2.98 10.14
CA PHE A 61 22.65 3.91 10.97
C PHE A 61 22.68 3.47 12.45
N LYS A 62 23.00 4.40 13.36
CA LYS A 62 22.88 4.14 14.79
C LYS A 62 21.41 3.91 15.18
N VAL A 63 21.17 3.01 16.13
CA VAL A 63 19.82 2.62 16.57
C VAL A 63 18.95 3.84 16.94
N GLY A 64 19.55 4.88 17.53
CA GLY A 64 18.84 6.12 17.87
C GLY A 64 18.30 6.92 16.67
N PHE A 65 18.82 6.70 15.44
CA PHE A 65 18.31 7.35 14.22
C PHE A 65 17.20 6.56 13.52
N VAL A 66 16.98 5.30 13.88
CA VAL A 66 15.92 4.47 13.30
C VAL A 66 14.53 5.10 13.49
N PRO A 67 14.15 5.64 14.67
CA PRO A 67 12.89 6.37 14.84
C PRO A 67 12.79 7.63 13.96
N VAL A 68 13.91 8.28 13.65
CA VAL A 68 13.94 9.47 12.79
C VAL A 68 13.60 9.09 11.34
N LEU A 69 14.10 7.96 10.84
CA LEU A 69 13.76 7.44 9.52
C LEU A 69 12.26 7.06 9.44
N TYR A 70 11.72 6.45 10.50
CA TYR A 70 10.30 6.19 10.62
C TYR A 70 9.48 7.49 10.56
N LEU A 71 9.89 8.50 11.32
CA LEU A 71 9.25 9.82 11.31
C LEU A 71 9.34 10.48 9.93
N LEU A 72 10.47 10.37 9.25
CA LEU A 72 10.68 10.93 7.90
C LEU A 72 9.64 10.41 6.91
N PHE A 73 9.51 9.08 6.75
CA PHE A 73 8.58 8.55 5.77
C PHE A 73 7.11 8.78 6.16
N THR A 74 6.78 8.76 7.46
CA THR A 74 5.41 9.02 7.93
C THR A 74 5.01 10.48 7.74
N LEU A 75 5.92 11.43 7.96
CA LEU A 75 5.68 12.85 7.67
C LEU A 75 5.45 13.08 6.17
N ILE A 76 6.27 12.48 5.31
CA ILE A 76 6.11 12.58 3.86
C ILE A 76 4.76 11.94 3.45
N ALA A 77 4.44 10.76 3.97
CA ALA A 77 3.17 10.10 3.69
C ALA A 77 1.98 10.97 4.11
N ALA A 78 2.01 11.58 5.29
CA ALA A 78 0.97 12.47 5.77
C ALA A 78 0.86 13.75 4.94
N ALA A 79 1.99 14.42 4.63
CA ALA A 79 2.00 15.68 3.89
C ALA A 79 1.51 15.53 2.46
N PHE A 80 1.83 14.42 1.79
CA PHE A 80 1.50 14.19 0.37
C PHE A 80 0.23 13.37 0.14
N SER A 81 -0.38 12.76 1.16
CA SER A 81 -1.60 11.95 0.99
C SER A 81 -2.77 12.77 0.42
N LEU A 82 -3.00 14.00 0.92
CA LEU A 82 -4.04 14.89 0.40
C LEU A 82 -3.73 15.37 -1.04
N PRO A 83 -2.53 15.87 -1.36
CA PRO A 83 -2.15 16.19 -2.74
C PRO A 83 -2.34 15.02 -3.73
N PHE A 84 -1.91 13.81 -3.39
CA PHE A 84 -2.10 12.64 -4.27
C PHE A 84 -3.56 12.21 -4.36
N GLY A 85 -4.35 12.33 -3.27
CA GLY A 85 -5.78 12.14 -3.32
C GLY A 85 -6.45 13.09 -4.31
N GLN A 86 -6.20 14.40 -4.20
CA GLN A 86 -6.71 15.41 -5.12
C GLN A 86 -6.22 15.23 -6.57
N LEU A 87 -4.97 14.80 -6.74
CA LEU A 87 -4.43 14.48 -8.05
C LEU A 87 -5.19 13.32 -8.68
N SER A 88 -5.48 12.27 -7.89
CA SER A 88 -6.22 11.11 -8.37
C SER A 88 -7.68 11.44 -8.74
N ASP A 89 -8.27 12.45 -8.10
CA ASP A 89 -9.59 12.97 -8.48
C ASP A 89 -9.57 13.68 -9.85
N LYS A 90 -8.43 14.29 -10.21
CA LYS A 90 -8.28 15.07 -11.46
C LYS A 90 -7.86 14.22 -12.66
N ILE A 91 -6.88 13.34 -12.48
CA ILE A 91 -6.27 12.57 -13.59
C ILE A 91 -6.68 11.11 -13.64
N GLY A 92 -7.49 10.65 -12.65
CA GLY A 92 -7.91 9.27 -12.48
C GLY A 92 -7.11 8.51 -11.43
N ARG A 93 -7.63 7.37 -10.99
CA ARG A 93 -7.03 6.54 -9.93
C ARG A 93 -5.82 5.76 -10.44
N LYS A 94 -5.93 5.20 -11.65
CA LYS A 94 -4.92 4.34 -12.26
C LYS A 94 -3.57 5.04 -12.49
N PRO A 95 -3.48 6.28 -13.03
CA PRO A 95 -2.21 6.97 -13.18
C PRO A 95 -1.51 7.22 -11.83
N VAL A 96 -2.27 7.56 -10.78
CA VAL A 96 -1.69 7.80 -9.45
C VAL A 96 -1.24 6.50 -8.78
N LEU A 97 -1.96 5.39 -8.97
CA LEU A 97 -1.51 4.07 -8.54
C LEU A 97 -0.25 3.62 -9.28
N PHE A 98 -0.16 3.90 -10.58
CA PHE A 98 1.05 3.64 -11.36
C PHE A 98 2.24 4.43 -10.82
N LEU A 99 2.03 5.69 -10.49
CA LEU A 99 3.04 6.54 -9.85
C LEU A 99 3.44 6.01 -8.47
N ALA A 100 2.48 5.54 -7.67
CA ALA A 100 2.74 4.95 -6.37
C ALA A 100 3.64 3.70 -6.47
N TYR A 101 3.33 2.79 -7.40
CA TYR A 101 4.17 1.62 -7.65
C TYR A 101 5.55 1.99 -8.20
N SER A 102 5.63 3.04 -9.04
CA SER A 102 6.91 3.56 -9.53
C SER A 102 7.81 4.06 -8.40
N PHE A 103 7.26 4.79 -7.43
CA PHE A 103 8.03 5.21 -6.25
C PHE A 103 8.56 4.03 -5.45
N TRP A 104 7.77 2.97 -5.29
CA TRP A 104 8.22 1.77 -4.58
C TRP A 104 9.29 1.00 -5.40
N ALA A 105 9.10 0.85 -6.70
CA ALA A 105 10.10 0.23 -7.57
C ALA A 105 11.43 0.98 -7.52
N LEU A 106 11.40 2.32 -7.59
CA LEU A 106 12.60 3.16 -7.47
C LEU A 106 13.24 3.06 -6.09
N ALA A 107 12.44 2.98 -5.02
CA ALA A 107 12.97 2.77 -3.67
C ALA A 107 13.66 1.41 -3.56
N ALA A 108 13.03 0.33 -4.03
CA ALA A 108 13.62 -1.01 -4.04
C ALA A 108 14.93 -1.05 -4.86
N LEU A 109 14.92 -0.43 -6.03
CA LEU A 109 16.12 -0.30 -6.87
C LEU A 109 17.22 0.51 -6.17
N GLY A 110 16.84 1.59 -5.48
CA GLY A 110 17.74 2.41 -4.69
C GLY A 110 18.43 1.61 -3.58
N PHE A 111 17.69 0.77 -2.85
CA PHE A 111 18.25 -0.11 -1.83
C PHE A 111 19.17 -1.19 -2.40
N ILE A 112 18.94 -1.64 -3.64
CA ILE A 112 19.80 -2.60 -4.33
C ILE A 112 21.13 -1.94 -4.75
N LEU A 113 21.05 -0.75 -5.36
CA LEU A 113 22.19 -0.13 -6.04
C LEU A 113 23.04 0.74 -5.10
N PHE A 114 22.43 1.44 -4.15
CA PHE A 114 23.10 2.43 -3.31
C PHE A 114 23.12 1.98 -1.85
N ARG A 115 24.24 1.38 -1.44
CA ARG A 115 24.51 1.05 -0.04
C ARG A 115 25.12 2.25 0.67
N GLY A 116 24.43 2.79 1.68
CA GLY A 116 24.94 3.90 2.48
C GLY A 116 23.86 4.87 2.91
N TYR A 117 24.24 5.89 3.69
CA TYR A 117 23.31 6.84 4.31
C TYR A 117 22.40 7.55 3.31
N THR A 118 22.97 8.05 2.21
CA THR A 118 22.21 8.79 1.19
C THR A 118 21.18 7.90 0.49
N GLY A 119 21.57 6.67 0.10
CA GLY A 119 20.66 5.73 -0.53
C GLY A 119 19.50 5.34 0.37
N VAL A 120 19.77 5.12 1.67
CA VAL A 120 18.73 4.83 2.66
C VAL A 120 17.78 6.01 2.82
N ILE A 121 18.26 7.24 2.98
CA ILE A 121 17.40 8.43 3.14
C ILE A 121 16.51 8.62 1.91
N ILE A 122 17.07 8.55 0.71
CA ILE A 122 16.29 8.65 -0.56
C ILE A 122 15.25 7.53 -0.62
N GLY A 123 15.62 6.30 -0.27
CA GLY A 123 14.70 5.17 -0.22
C GLY A 123 13.52 5.39 0.73
N PHE A 124 13.76 5.97 1.92
CA PHE A 124 12.69 6.31 2.87
C PHE A 124 11.80 7.46 2.39
N VAL A 125 12.37 8.46 1.67
CA VAL A 125 11.58 9.51 1.02
C VAL A 125 10.66 8.92 -0.05
N LEU A 126 11.20 8.09 -0.94
CA LEU A 126 10.41 7.41 -1.98
C LEU A 126 9.36 6.48 -1.38
N TYR A 127 9.67 5.78 -0.29
CA TYR A 127 8.71 4.97 0.42
C TYR A 127 7.56 5.79 1.02
N GLY A 128 7.87 6.97 1.59
CA GLY A 128 6.86 7.91 2.07
C GLY A 128 5.93 8.39 0.95
N LEU A 129 6.48 8.75 -0.21
CA LEU A 129 5.70 9.14 -1.40
C LEU A 129 4.84 7.98 -1.94
N HIS A 130 5.41 6.77 -1.97
CA HIS A 130 4.67 5.55 -2.31
C HIS A 130 3.45 5.38 -1.41
N LYS A 131 3.61 5.44 -0.09
CA LYS A 131 2.52 5.30 0.88
C LYS A 131 1.49 6.42 0.74
N ALA A 132 1.94 7.66 0.53
CA ALA A 132 1.07 8.80 0.32
C ALA A 132 0.14 8.64 -0.88
N ALA A 133 0.65 8.09 -1.97
CA ALA A 133 -0.11 7.88 -3.20
C ALA A 133 -0.95 6.60 -3.16
N LEU A 134 -0.43 5.50 -2.59
CA LEU A 134 -1.09 4.21 -2.59
C LEU A 134 -2.30 4.17 -1.66
N ASP A 135 -2.10 4.48 -0.38
CA ASP A 135 -3.07 4.19 0.68
C ASP A 135 -4.46 4.83 0.47
N PRO A 136 -4.58 6.13 0.11
CA PRO A 136 -5.89 6.72 -0.16
C PRO A 136 -6.48 6.23 -1.48
N VAL A 137 -5.68 6.19 -2.55
CA VAL A 137 -6.18 5.96 -3.91
C VAL A 137 -6.62 4.50 -4.11
N GLN A 138 -5.91 3.54 -3.53
CA GLN A 138 -6.26 2.13 -3.59
C GLN A 138 -7.63 1.84 -2.97
N LYS A 139 -7.90 2.41 -1.80
CA LYS A 139 -9.19 2.25 -1.11
C LYS A 139 -10.33 2.95 -1.86
N THR A 140 -10.05 4.11 -2.41
CA THR A 140 -11.02 4.86 -3.21
C THR A 140 -11.41 4.08 -4.46
N LEU A 141 -10.43 3.54 -5.21
CA LEU A 141 -10.71 2.75 -6.40
C LEU A 141 -11.58 1.52 -6.08
N VAL A 142 -11.29 0.78 -5.00
CA VAL A 142 -12.13 -0.33 -4.55
C VAL A 142 -13.54 0.14 -4.26
N SER A 143 -13.71 1.30 -3.59
CA SER A 143 -15.02 1.83 -3.25
C SER A 143 -15.83 2.33 -4.44
N GLU A 144 -15.17 2.72 -5.53
CA GLU A 144 -15.80 3.16 -6.78
C GLU A 144 -16.24 1.98 -7.67
N LEU A 145 -15.53 0.83 -7.58
CA LEU A 145 -15.85 -0.39 -8.30
C LEU A 145 -17.03 -1.18 -7.70
N VAL A 146 -17.63 -0.70 -6.61
CA VAL A 146 -18.62 -1.46 -5.85
C VAL A 146 -19.86 -0.61 -5.57
N PRO A 147 -21.09 -1.18 -5.69
CA PRO A 147 -22.33 -0.53 -5.27
C PRO A 147 -22.27 -0.08 -3.80
N SER A 148 -22.93 1.03 -3.49
CA SER A 148 -22.89 1.68 -2.16
C SER A 148 -23.22 0.75 -0.99
N GLU A 149 -24.13 -0.20 -1.22
CA GLU A 149 -24.61 -1.17 -0.22
C GLU A 149 -23.51 -2.14 0.27
N TYR A 150 -22.50 -2.41 -0.57
CA TYR A 150 -21.47 -3.42 -0.32
C TYR A 150 -20.08 -2.85 -0.04
N LYS A 151 -19.92 -1.51 -0.11
CA LYS A 151 -18.61 -0.84 0.01
C LYS A 151 -17.84 -1.25 1.26
N ALA A 152 -18.48 -1.24 2.43
CA ALA A 152 -17.83 -1.55 3.69
C ALA A 152 -17.33 -3.01 3.73
N SER A 153 -18.17 -3.96 3.27
CA SER A 153 -17.84 -5.40 3.27
C SER A 153 -16.72 -5.72 2.31
N ILE A 154 -16.76 -5.16 1.10
CA ILE A 154 -15.74 -5.41 0.08
C ILE A 154 -14.43 -4.72 0.43
N LEU A 155 -14.48 -3.51 0.99
CA LEU A 155 -13.26 -2.85 1.47
C LEU A 155 -12.61 -3.63 2.62
N GLY A 156 -13.42 -4.19 3.54
CA GLY A 156 -12.95 -5.08 4.60
C GLY A 156 -12.33 -6.37 4.04
N GLY A 157 -12.99 -7.02 3.08
CA GLY A 157 -12.47 -8.21 2.39
C GLY A 157 -11.19 -7.93 1.60
N PHE A 158 -11.09 -6.79 0.95
CA PHE A 158 -9.90 -6.32 0.26
C PHE A 158 -8.72 -6.13 1.24
N GLN A 159 -8.95 -5.46 2.36
CA GLN A 159 -7.92 -5.27 3.40
C GLN A 159 -7.50 -6.60 4.03
N MET A 160 -8.45 -7.53 4.22
CA MET A 160 -8.16 -8.88 4.69
C MET A 160 -7.28 -9.64 3.70
N ALA A 161 -7.57 -9.59 2.40
CA ALA A 161 -6.76 -10.25 1.37
C ALA A 161 -5.31 -9.72 1.37
N ILE A 162 -5.12 -8.41 1.42
CA ILE A 162 -3.78 -7.79 1.52
C ILE A 162 -3.09 -8.18 2.83
N GLY A 163 -3.81 -8.14 3.95
CA GLY A 163 -3.27 -8.50 5.27
C GLY A 163 -2.82 -9.96 5.34
N LEU A 164 -3.58 -10.88 4.74
CA LEU A 164 -3.21 -12.29 4.63
C LEU A 164 -1.95 -12.51 3.79
N CYS A 165 -1.73 -11.67 2.76
CA CYS A 165 -0.50 -11.70 1.96
C CYS A 165 0.72 -11.14 2.72
N ALA A 166 0.52 -10.26 3.68
CA ALA A 166 1.61 -9.63 4.43
C ALA A 166 2.40 -10.63 5.31
N LEU A 167 1.74 -11.68 5.82
CA LEU A 167 2.39 -12.73 6.60
C LEU A 167 3.42 -13.52 5.75
N PRO A 168 3.02 -14.18 4.63
CA PRO A 168 3.97 -14.87 3.79
C PRO A 168 5.00 -13.94 3.16
N ALA A 169 4.62 -12.69 2.83
CA ALA A 169 5.56 -11.70 2.32
C ALA A 169 6.73 -11.45 3.27
N SER A 170 6.43 -11.23 4.55
CA SER A 170 7.45 -10.98 5.56
C SER A 170 8.30 -12.23 5.86
N LEU A 171 7.69 -13.42 5.85
CA LEU A 171 8.41 -14.69 6.01
C LEU A 171 9.38 -14.93 4.85
N ILE A 172 8.91 -14.77 3.61
CA ILE A 172 9.73 -14.91 2.41
C ILE A 172 10.88 -13.89 2.42
N ALA A 173 10.58 -12.62 2.77
CA ALA A 173 11.60 -11.58 2.88
C ALA A 173 12.67 -11.93 3.92
N GLY A 174 12.28 -12.45 5.09
CA GLY A 174 13.23 -12.90 6.12
C GLY A 174 14.10 -14.07 5.65
N LEU A 175 13.50 -15.09 5.02
CA LEU A 175 14.24 -16.22 4.48
C LEU A 175 15.23 -15.82 3.37
N LEU A 176 14.84 -14.90 2.49
CA LEU A 176 15.71 -14.37 1.44
C LEU A 176 16.86 -13.57 2.04
N TRP A 177 16.58 -12.78 3.08
CA TRP A 177 17.58 -12.00 3.80
C TRP A 177 18.64 -12.91 4.43
N ASP A 178 18.22 -13.94 5.15
CA ASP A 178 19.12 -14.82 5.87
C ASP A 178 19.91 -15.77 4.96
N LYS A 179 19.27 -16.29 3.89
CA LYS A 179 19.88 -17.32 3.05
C LYS A 179 20.59 -16.79 1.81
N VAL A 180 20.16 -15.65 1.28
CA VAL A 180 20.67 -15.10 0.00
C VAL A 180 21.42 -13.80 0.23
N GLY A 181 20.90 -12.93 1.09
CA GLY A 181 21.53 -11.67 1.48
C GLY A 181 20.59 -10.47 1.51
N LEU A 182 21.13 -9.35 2.02
CA LEU A 182 20.39 -8.12 2.33
C LEU A 182 19.58 -7.52 1.16
N ALA A 183 20.07 -7.68 -0.06
CA ALA A 183 19.41 -7.13 -1.25
C ALA A 183 18.32 -8.06 -1.84
N ALA A 184 18.31 -9.34 -1.47
CA ALA A 184 17.44 -10.35 -2.09
C ALA A 184 15.92 -10.03 -1.93
N PRO A 185 15.43 -9.59 -0.79
CA PRO A 185 14.02 -9.20 -0.65
C PRO A 185 13.63 -8.04 -1.59
N PHE A 186 14.54 -7.08 -1.81
CA PHE A 186 14.29 -5.94 -2.68
C PHE A 186 14.21 -6.33 -4.17
N TYR A 187 15.01 -7.33 -4.62
CA TYR A 187 14.87 -7.88 -5.97
C TYR A 187 13.50 -8.53 -6.16
N LEU A 188 13.04 -9.35 -5.21
CA LEU A 188 11.71 -9.95 -5.28
C LEU A 188 10.63 -8.87 -5.31
N SER A 189 10.75 -7.88 -4.42
CA SER A 189 9.82 -6.75 -4.33
C SER A 189 9.76 -5.96 -5.64
N PHE A 190 10.91 -5.68 -6.25
CA PHE A 190 10.99 -4.98 -7.53
C PHE A 190 10.27 -5.76 -8.65
N VAL A 191 10.55 -7.06 -8.78
CA VAL A 191 9.91 -7.92 -9.80
C VAL A 191 8.41 -7.98 -9.62
N LEU A 192 7.92 -8.20 -8.39
CA LEU A 192 6.48 -8.27 -8.12
C LEU A 192 5.80 -6.90 -8.30
N THR A 193 6.50 -5.80 -8.05
CA THR A 193 5.98 -4.46 -8.32
C THR A 193 5.83 -4.22 -9.83
N ILE A 194 6.83 -4.57 -10.63
CA ILE A 194 6.75 -4.45 -12.09
C ILE A 194 5.61 -5.32 -12.64
N LEU A 195 5.47 -6.56 -12.14
CA LEU A 195 4.36 -7.43 -12.52
C LEU A 195 3.01 -6.78 -12.19
N SER A 196 2.88 -6.21 -10.99
CA SER A 196 1.66 -5.50 -10.58
C SER A 196 1.38 -4.27 -11.43
N MET A 197 2.41 -3.53 -11.84
CA MET A 197 2.27 -2.40 -12.78
C MET A 197 1.78 -2.87 -14.15
N CYS A 198 2.28 -3.99 -14.66
CA CYS A 198 1.82 -4.58 -15.91
C CYS A 198 0.33 -5.01 -15.81
N ILE A 199 -0.07 -5.65 -14.72
CA ILE A 199 -1.47 -6.05 -14.50
C ILE A 199 -2.36 -4.80 -14.37
N LEU A 200 -1.88 -3.72 -13.74
CA LEU A 200 -2.62 -2.46 -13.59
C LEU A 200 -3.03 -1.87 -14.95
N LEU A 201 -2.26 -2.09 -16.01
CA LEU A 201 -2.59 -1.61 -17.36
C LEU A 201 -3.92 -2.18 -17.88
N PHE A 202 -4.31 -3.38 -17.46
CA PHE A 202 -5.54 -4.05 -17.87
C PHE A 202 -6.77 -3.63 -17.07
N ILE A 203 -6.61 -2.92 -15.98
CA ILE A 203 -7.73 -2.43 -15.16
C ILE A 203 -8.42 -1.27 -15.87
N LYS A 204 -9.75 -1.32 -15.91
CA LYS A 204 -10.60 -0.26 -16.46
C LYS A 204 -11.04 0.66 -15.33
N GLU A 205 -10.85 1.97 -15.49
CA GLU A 205 -11.43 2.96 -14.58
C GLU A 205 -12.92 3.15 -14.89
N VAL A 206 -13.72 3.26 -13.83
CA VAL A 206 -15.10 3.74 -13.95
C VAL A 206 -14.99 5.27 -14.06
N LYS A 207 -15.35 5.81 -15.21
CA LYS A 207 -15.47 7.26 -15.42
C LYS A 207 -16.76 7.78 -14.82
#